data_2d4494eba89ee330340ecbe2ef75f766
#
_entry.id   2d4494eba89ee330340ecbe2ef75f766
#
_cell.length_a   1.000
_cell.length_b   1.000
_cell.length_c   1.000
_cell.angle_alpha   90.00
_cell.angle_beta   90.00
_cell.angle_gamma   90.00
#
_symmetry.space_group_name_H-M   'P 1'
#
loop_
_entity.id
_entity.type
_entity.pdbx_description
1 polymer ?
#
loop_
_entity_poly.entity_id
_entity_poly.type
_entity_poly.pdbx_seq_one_letter_code
_entity_poly.pdbx_strand_id
1 'polypeptide(L)'
;FGGDGWAYDIGYGGLDHVLASGHNVNVLVVDTEVYSNTGGQSSKSTPVGAVAKFAASGKRVRKKDLGAMAMSYGYVYVAQVAMGSNQAQYLKALKEAEAYDGPSLIIAYAPCINHGLKASMGKSQAEEKKAVECGYWQLYRYNPTLEEEGKNPFQLDSKEPDYSKFRDYLMGEVRFNSLLKAAPEEAEKLFAKTQSDAKWRYEGYKRRAEM
;
A
#
# COMPACT_ATOMS: atom_id res chain seq x y z
N PHE A 1 -10.88 12.46 0.11
CA PHE A 1 -9.73 12.00 0.91
C PHE A 1 -10.21 11.11 2.04
N GLY A 2 -9.55 9.99 2.29
CA GLY A 2 -9.88 9.07 3.40
C GLY A 2 -8.69 8.23 3.83
N GLY A 3 -8.77 7.62 5.03
CA GLY A 3 -7.76 6.72 5.55
C GLY A 3 -8.02 5.26 5.17
N ASP A 4 -7.05 4.40 5.43
CA ASP A 4 -7.14 2.96 5.15
C ASP A 4 -8.24 2.26 5.93
N GLY A 5 -8.49 2.63 7.19
CA GLY A 5 -9.58 2.04 7.98
C GLY A 5 -10.95 2.26 7.33
N TRP A 6 -11.18 3.43 6.73
CA TRP A 6 -12.36 3.68 5.92
C TRP A 6 -12.34 2.87 4.62
N ALA A 7 -11.30 3.03 3.81
CA ALA A 7 -11.26 2.48 2.45
C ALA A 7 -11.18 0.95 2.40
N TYR A 8 -10.47 0.33 3.34
CA TYR A 8 -10.27 -1.13 3.35
C TYR A 8 -11.34 -1.88 4.15
N ASP A 9 -11.98 -1.20 5.13
CA ASP A 9 -12.90 -1.82 6.09
C ASP A 9 -14.29 -1.18 6.10
N ILE A 10 -14.52 -0.25 7.06
CA ILE A 10 -15.87 0.21 7.41
C ILE A 10 -16.59 1.00 6.31
N GLY A 11 -15.85 1.67 5.44
CA GLY A 11 -16.39 2.44 4.32
C GLY A 11 -16.26 1.77 2.96
N TYR A 12 -15.73 0.52 2.92
CA TYR A 12 -15.45 -0.15 1.65
C TYR A 12 -16.70 -0.30 0.77
N GLY A 13 -17.85 -0.64 1.33
CA GLY A 13 -19.07 -0.76 0.55
C GLY A 13 -19.50 0.55 -0.12
N GLY A 14 -19.29 1.70 0.56
CA GLY A 14 -19.51 3.01 -0.04
C GLY A 14 -18.46 3.38 -1.10
N LEU A 15 -17.20 3.05 -0.85
CA LEU A 15 -16.12 3.24 -1.82
C LEU A 15 -16.38 2.39 -3.09
N ASP A 16 -16.72 1.13 -2.91
CA ASP A 16 -17.07 0.21 -4.00
C ASP A 16 -18.19 0.79 -4.88
N HIS A 17 -19.26 1.29 -4.23
CA HIS A 17 -20.37 1.95 -4.93
C HIS A 17 -19.93 3.20 -5.72
N VAL A 18 -19.06 4.03 -5.15
CA VAL A 18 -18.52 5.22 -5.83
C VAL A 18 -17.71 4.81 -7.07
N LEU A 19 -16.83 3.81 -6.94
CA LEU A 19 -16.03 3.30 -8.07
C LEU A 19 -16.92 2.66 -9.15
N ALA A 20 -17.98 1.95 -8.74
CA ALA A 20 -18.94 1.34 -9.65
C ALA A 20 -19.84 2.35 -10.38
N SER A 21 -19.95 3.58 -9.89
CA SER A 21 -20.85 4.58 -10.46
C SER A 21 -20.42 5.12 -11.83
N GLY A 22 -19.15 4.97 -12.19
CA GLY A 22 -18.59 5.53 -13.43
C GLY A 22 -18.45 7.06 -13.44
N HIS A 23 -18.79 7.74 -12.34
CA HIS A 23 -18.69 9.20 -12.26
C HIS A 23 -17.22 9.65 -12.18
N ASN A 24 -16.94 10.81 -12.74
CA ASN A 24 -15.61 11.45 -12.63
C ASN A 24 -15.37 11.96 -11.20
N VAL A 25 -14.78 11.10 -10.38
CA VAL A 25 -14.47 11.34 -8.96
C VAL A 25 -13.08 10.83 -8.65
N ASN A 26 -12.24 11.69 -8.08
CA ASN A 26 -10.91 11.32 -7.61
C ASN A 26 -10.94 10.95 -6.12
N VAL A 27 -10.56 9.73 -5.78
CA VAL A 27 -10.44 9.24 -4.40
C VAL A 27 -8.96 9.07 -4.04
N LEU A 28 -8.51 9.80 -3.01
CA LEU A 28 -7.18 9.61 -2.43
C LEU A 28 -7.30 8.89 -1.08
N VAL A 29 -6.70 7.70 -0.99
CA VAL A 29 -6.58 6.93 0.25
C VAL A 29 -5.20 7.14 0.85
N VAL A 30 -5.15 7.72 2.05
CA VAL A 30 -3.93 7.80 2.85
C VAL A 30 -3.79 6.48 3.62
N ASP A 31 -2.94 5.59 3.10
CA ASP A 31 -2.76 4.25 3.65
C ASP A 31 -1.70 4.26 4.75
N THR A 32 -2.16 4.38 5.98
CA THR A 32 -1.32 4.31 7.19
C THR A 32 -1.25 2.89 7.77
N GLU A 33 -1.87 1.91 7.12
CA GLU A 33 -1.88 0.50 7.51
C GLU A 33 -2.43 0.23 8.93
N VAL A 34 -3.18 1.19 9.47
CA VAL A 34 -3.75 1.13 10.82
C VAL A 34 -4.87 2.15 10.98
N TYR A 35 -5.86 1.90 11.82
CA TYR A 35 -6.81 2.94 12.25
C TYR A 35 -6.08 3.98 13.09
N SER A 36 -5.57 5.06 12.45
CA SER A 36 -4.73 6.06 13.11
C SER A 36 -5.49 6.91 14.11
N ASN A 37 -6.61 7.51 13.70
CA ASN A 37 -7.35 8.49 14.51
C ASN A 37 -8.07 7.86 15.71
N THR A 38 -8.48 6.61 15.61
CA THR A 38 -9.18 5.89 16.68
C THR A 38 -8.23 5.24 17.68
N GLY A 39 -6.92 5.27 17.42
CA GLY A 39 -5.90 4.87 18.37
C GLY A 39 -5.19 3.55 18.08
N GLY A 40 -4.96 3.21 16.82
CA GLY A 40 -4.02 2.16 16.43
C GLY A 40 -4.61 0.75 16.36
N GLN A 41 -5.88 0.62 15.96
CA GLN A 41 -6.49 -0.69 15.71
C GLN A 41 -6.03 -1.27 14.38
N SER A 42 -5.95 -2.59 14.30
CA SER A 42 -5.67 -3.31 13.06
C SER A 42 -6.81 -3.12 12.04
N SER A 43 -6.46 -2.77 10.81
CA SER A 43 -7.35 -2.74 9.65
C SER A 43 -7.08 -3.92 8.70
N LYS A 44 -7.85 -4.04 7.60
CA LYS A 44 -7.52 -4.96 6.50
C LYS A 44 -6.30 -4.51 5.70
N SER A 45 -5.87 -3.26 5.88
CA SER A 45 -4.61 -2.74 5.35
C SER A 45 -3.39 -3.12 6.19
N THR A 46 -3.56 -3.45 7.47
CA THR A 46 -2.46 -3.81 8.36
C THR A 46 -1.74 -5.06 7.84
N PRO A 47 -0.40 -5.01 7.65
CA PRO A 47 0.35 -6.13 7.10
C PRO A 47 0.60 -7.25 8.13
N VAL A 48 0.97 -8.41 7.63
CA VAL A 48 1.40 -9.54 8.48
C VAL A 48 2.57 -9.12 9.37
N GLY A 49 2.57 -9.59 10.61
CA GLY A 49 3.64 -9.32 11.59
C GLY A 49 3.58 -7.97 12.28
N ALA A 50 2.76 -7.02 11.79
CA ALA A 50 2.58 -5.75 12.48
C ALA A 50 1.74 -5.91 13.75
N VAL A 51 2.21 -5.37 14.86
CA VAL A 51 1.46 -5.26 16.12
C VAL A 51 0.55 -4.04 16.05
N ALA A 52 -0.71 -4.24 16.39
CA ALA A 52 -1.73 -3.20 16.53
C ALA A 52 -2.76 -3.63 17.58
N LYS A 53 -3.64 -2.71 18.00
CA LYS A 53 -4.81 -3.12 18.80
C LYS A 53 -5.62 -4.14 18.00
N PHE A 54 -6.12 -5.17 18.67
CA PHE A 54 -6.75 -6.39 18.12
C PHE A 54 -5.81 -7.30 17.31
N ALA A 55 -4.50 -6.99 17.29
CA ALA A 55 -3.45 -7.83 16.73
C ALA A 55 -2.17 -7.77 17.57
N ALA A 56 -2.30 -7.97 18.89
CA ALA A 56 -1.20 -7.85 19.87
C ALA A 56 -0.06 -8.86 19.61
N SER A 57 -0.38 -10.04 19.08
CA SER A 57 0.59 -11.08 18.70
C SER A 57 1.04 -11.00 17.24
N GLY A 58 0.91 -9.82 16.61
CA GLY A 58 1.16 -9.60 15.20
C GLY A 58 0.00 -10.06 14.30
N LYS A 59 -0.28 -9.29 13.27
CA LYS A 59 -1.29 -9.63 12.27
C LYS A 59 -0.90 -10.92 11.53
N ARG A 60 -1.85 -11.84 11.37
CA ARG A 60 -1.58 -13.16 10.73
C ARG A 60 -2.08 -13.25 9.30
N VAL A 61 -3.05 -12.40 8.95
CA VAL A 61 -3.72 -12.40 7.65
C VAL A 61 -3.07 -11.36 6.74
N ARG A 62 -2.89 -11.73 5.46
CA ARG A 62 -2.35 -10.87 4.41
C ARG A 62 -3.15 -9.57 4.28
N LYS A 63 -2.45 -8.46 3.99
CA LYS A 63 -3.06 -7.18 3.63
C LYS A 63 -3.98 -7.35 2.42
N LYS A 64 -5.18 -6.77 2.49
CA LYS A 64 -6.12 -6.66 1.36
C LYS A 64 -5.46 -5.85 0.23
N ASP A 65 -5.56 -6.32 -0.99
CA ASP A 65 -5.11 -5.58 -2.17
C ASP A 65 -6.28 -4.75 -2.73
N LEU A 66 -6.42 -3.53 -2.21
CA LEU A 66 -7.50 -2.62 -2.61
C LEU A 66 -7.35 -2.17 -4.06
N GLY A 67 -6.12 -1.98 -4.52
CA GLY A 67 -5.84 -1.58 -5.90
C GLY A 67 -6.23 -2.68 -6.89
N ALA A 68 -5.87 -3.94 -6.61
CA ALA A 68 -6.27 -5.07 -7.46
C ALA A 68 -7.79 -5.24 -7.53
N MET A 69 -8.50 -4.99 -6.44
CA MET A 69 -9.97 -5.00 -6.42
C MET A 69 -10.56 -3.89 -7.29
N ALA A 70 -10.02 -2.67 -7.21
CA ALA A 70 -10.47 -1.55 -8.03
C ALA A 70 -10.16 -1.77 -9.52
N MET A 71 -8.98 -2.30 -9.85
CA MET A 71 -8.63 -2.65 -11.23
C MET A 71 -9.57 -3.68 -11.85
N SER A 72 -10.25 -4.51 -11.07
CA SER A 72 -11.19 -5.51 -11.58
C SER A 72 -12.42 -4.93 -12.27
N TYR A 73 -12.72 -3.64 -12.05
CA TYR A 73 -13.76 -2.92 -12.80
C TYR A 73 -13.38 -2.65 -14.26
N GLY A 74 -12.08 -2.66 -14.61
CA GLY A 74 -11.60 -2.38 -15.96
C GLY A 74 -11.59 -0.90 -16.36
N TYR A 75 -12.48 -0.09 -15.82
CA TYR A 75 -12.63 1.34 -16.12
C TYR A 75 -12.28 2.28 -14.97
N VAL A 76 -11.70 1.80 -13.89
CA VAL A 76 -11.23 2.64 -12.77
C VAL A 76 -9.75 2.92 -12.95
N TYR A 77 -9.36 4.21 -12.98
CA TYR A 77 -7.94 4.55 -12.89
C TYR A 77 -7.42 4.22 -11.49
N VAL A 78 -6.30 3.49 -11.40
CA VAL A 78 -5.72 3.11 -10.10
C VAL A 78 -4.24 3.44 -10.05
N ALA A 79 -3.79 4.07 -8.98
CA ALA A 79 -2.38 4.29 -8.72
C ALA A 79 -2.01 3.94 -7.28
N GLN A 80 -0.84 3.32 -7.12
CA GLN A 80 -0.21 3.12 -5.82
C GLN A 80 1.09 3.90 -5.76
N VAL A 81 1.20 4.78 -4.77
CA VAL A 81 2.22 5.83 -4.74
C VAL A 81 2.88 5.95 -3.35
N ALA A 82 4.07 6.54 -3.31
CA ALA A 82 4.77 6.94 -2.09
C ALA A 82 5.56 8.22 -2.39
N MET A 83 5.11 9.34 -1.87
CA MET A 83 5.67 10.67 -2.17
C MET A 83 7.16 10.75 -1.82
N GLY A 84 7.56 10.22 -0.67
CA GLY A 84 8.96 10.24 -0.22
C GLY A 84 9.89 9.34 -1.03
N SER A 85 9.35 8.37 -1.77
CA SER A 85 10.14 7.52 -2.64
C SER A 85 10.31 8.10 -4.05
N ASN A 86 9.21 8.56 -4.67
CA ASN A 86 9.23 9.07 -6.04
C ASN A 86 8.17 10.17 -6.23
N GLN A 87 8.58 11.42 -6.03
CA GLN A 87 7.71 12.58 -6.20
C GLN A 87 7.22 12.75 -7.64
N ALA A 88 8.04 12.42 -8.63
CA ALA A 88 7.66 12.54 -10.04
C ALA A 88 6.54 11.55 -10.39
N GLN A 89 6.63 10.29 -9.92
CA GLN A 89 5.59 9.29 -10.10
C GLN A 89 4.30 9.70 -9.39
N TYR A 90 4.40 10.22 -8.15
CA TYR A 90 3.26 10.71 -7.39
C TYR A 90 2.52 11.85 -8.12
N LEU A 91 3.25 12.86 -8.60
CA LEU A 91 2.67 13.98 -9.36
C LEU A 91 2.09 13.52 -10.69
N LYS A 92 2.74 12.56 -11.36
CA LYS A 92 2.23 11.98 -12.60
C LYS A 92 0.90 11.27 -12.37
N ALA A 93 0.82 10.44 -11.33
CA ALA A 93 -0.42 9.73 -10.96
C ALA A 93 -1.58 10.69 -10.67
N LEU A 94 -1.31 11.78 -9.93
CA LEU A 94 -2.32 12.81 -9.66
C LEU A 94 -2.82 13.48 -10.94
N LYS A 95 -1.92 13.87 -11.85
CA LYS A 95 -2.29 14.51 -13.12
C LYS A 95 -3.05 13.56 -14.04
N GLU A 96 -2.68 12.30 -14.10
CA GLU A 96 -3.39 11.29 -14.88
C GLU A 96 -4.79 11.06 -14.32
N ALA A 97 -4.93 10.97 -12.99
CA ALA A 97 -6.23 10.81 -12.32
C ALA A 97 -7.15 12.03 -12.53
N GLU A 98 -6.58 13.25 -12.49
CA GLU A 98 -7.33 14.49 -12.73
C GLU A 98 -7.80 14.60 -14.18
N ALA A 99 -7.00 14.14 -15.13
CA ALA A 99 -7.32 14.16 -16.57
C ALA A 99 -8.25 13.02 -17.00
N TYR A 100 -8.37 11.96 -16.19
CA TYR A 100 -9.18 10.79 -16.51
C TYR A 100 -10.68 11.11 -16.32
N ASP A 101 -11.47 10.88 -17.36
CA ASP A 101 -12.94 11.07 -17.33
C ASP A 101 -13.65 9.82 -16.79
N GLY A 102 -13.47 9.58 -15.51
CA GLY A 102 -14.04 8.44 -14.80
C GLY A 102 -13.56 8.37 -13.35
N PRO A 103 -13.94 7.33 -12.60
CA PRO A 103 -13.52 7.19 -11.21
C PRO A 103 -12.04 6.84 -11.11
N SER A 104 -11.35 7.53 -10.19
CA SER A 104 -9.93 7.31 -9.93
C SER A 104 -9.68 6.96 -8.45
N LEU A 105 -8.81 6.00 -8.20
CA LEU A 105 -8.37 5.60 -6.87
C LEU A 105 -6.85 5.71 -6.76
N ILE A 106 -6.37 6.59 -5.89
CA ILE A 106 -4.94 6.73 -5.57
C ILE A 106 -4.70 6.23 -4.15
N ILE A 107 -3.82 5.28 -3.98
CA ILE A 107 -3.43 4.70 -2.69
C ILE A 107 -2.03 5.19 -2.34
N ALA A 108 -1.95 6.11 -1.39
CA ALA A 108 -0.72 6.75 -0.97
C ALA A 108 -0.22 6.16 0.36
N TYR A 109 0.94 5.53 0.35
CA TYR A 109 1.58 5.09 1.60
C TYR A 109 1.94 6.28 2.47
N ALA A 110 1.61 6.21 3.75
CA ALA A 110 1.88 7.27 4.70
C ALA A 110 2.26 6.69 6.08
N PRO A 111 3.53 6.78 6.48
CA PRO A 111 3.93 6.39 7.83
C PRO A 111 3.15 7.17 8.90
N CYS A 112 2.67 6.44 9.90
CA CYS A 112 1.88 6.97 11.01
C CYS A 112 2.69 6.92 12.30
N ILE A 113 2.34 7.76 13.27
CA ILE A 113 2.93 7.72 14.62
C ILE A 113 2.76 6.34 15.28
N ASN A 114 1.68 5.61 14.96
CA ASN A 114 1.46 4.24 15.42
C ASN A 114 2.45 3.20 14.86
N HIS A 115 3.18 3.51 13.78
CA HIS A 115 4.28 2.67 13.30
C HIS A 115 5.47 2.68 14.26
N GLY A 116 5.66 3.80 14.98
CA GLY A 116 6.78 3.98 15.89
C GLY A 116 8.11 3.99 15.14
N LEU A 117 8.28 4.95 14.22
CA LEU A 117 9.53 5.10 13.46
C LEU A 117 10.69 5.40 14.42
N LYS A 118 11.68 4.53 14.50
CA LYS A 118 12.86 4.74 15.35
C LYS A 118 13.66 5.99 14.94
N ALA A 119 13.64 6.33 13.66
CA ALA A 119 14.31 7.51 13.13
C ALA A 119 13.52 8.81 13.33
N SER A 120 12.41 8.80 14.07
CA SER A 120 11.40 9.85 14.26
C SER A 120 10.51 10.11 13.03
N MET A 121 9.34 10.74 13.29
CA MET A 121 8.38 11.09 12.25
C MET A 121 8.91 12.11 11.23
N GLY A 122 9.91 12.90 11.58
CA GLY A 122 10.60 13.79 10.64
C GLY A 122 11.34 13.07 9.49
N LYS A 123 11.46 11.75 9.57
CA LYS A 123 12.05 10.88 8.55
C LYS A 123 11.01 10.05 7.78
N SER A 124 9.72 10.37 7.86
CA SER A 124 8.64 9.62 7.20
C SER A 124 8.89 9.42 5.71
N GLN A 125 9.30 10.46 4.98
CA GLN A 125 9.60 10.33 3.54
C GLN A 125 10.80 9.40 3.26
N ALA A 126 11.82 9.43 4.12
CA ALA A 126 12.94 8.51 4.00
C ALA A 126 12.51 7.06 4.29
N GLU A 127 11.55 6.85 5.19
CA GLU A 127 10.98 5.54 5.47
C GLU A 127 10.12 5.01 4.31
N GLU A 128 9.32 5.86 3.67
CA GLU A 128 8.62 5.54 2.43
C GLU A 128 9.59 5.07 1.33
N LYS A 129 10.72 5.77 1.18
CA LYS A 129 11.77 5.38 0.22
C LYS A 129 12.33 4.01 0.53
N LYS A 130 12.66 3.70 1.79
CA LYS A 130 13.13 2.38 2.20
C LYS A 130 12.08 1.29 1.93
N ALA A 131 10.79 1.57 2.22
CA ALA A 131 9.70 0.65 1.97
C ALA A 131 9.63 0.24 0.49
N VAL A 132 9.82 1.19 -0.42
CA VAL A 132 9.82 0.93 -1.87
C VAL A 132 11.10 0.20 -2.30
N GLU A 133 12.27 0.65 -1.85
CA GLU A 133 13.56 0.04 -2.21
C GLU A 133 13.67 -1.42 -1.79
N CYS A 134 13.13 -1.78 -0.62
CA CYS A 134 13.14 -3.18 -0.14
C CYS A 134 11.97 -4.03 -0.64
N GLY A 135 11.04 -3.44 -1.42
CA GLY A 135 9.87 -4.15 -1.95
C GLY A 135 8.72 -4.36 -0.97
N TYR A 136 8.75 -3.69 0.18
CA TYR A 136 7.61 -3.69 1.10
C TYR A 136 6.40 -2.96 0.51
N TRP A 137 6.62 -1.85 -0.20
CA TRP A 137 5.64 -1.09 -0.95
C TRP A 137 6.02 -1.04 -2.42
N GLN A 138 5.05 -1.18 -3.34
CA GLN A 138 5.27 -1.11 -4.78
C GLN A 138 4.57 0.12 -5.37
N LEU A 139 5.20 0.74 -6.37
CA LEU A 139 4.64 1.85 -7.12
C LEU A 139 4.12 1.33 -8.46
N TYR A 140 2.88 1.65 -8.80
CA TYR A 140 2.29 1.32 -10.09
C TYR A 140 1.17 2.29 -10.46
N ARG A 141 0.79 2.27 -11.73
CA ARG A 141 -0.39 2.93 -12.28
C ARG A 141 -1.13 1.95 -13.18
N TYR A 142 -2.46 1.99 -13.12
CA TYR A 142 -3.35 1.34 -14.06
C TYR A 142 -4.20 2.43 -14.70
N ASN A 143 -4.00 2.65 -16.00
CA ASN A 143 -4.72 3.66 -16.77
C ASN A 143 -5.56 2.99 -17.87
N PRO A 144 -6.90 2.91 -17.71
CA PRO A 144 -7.77 2.25 -18.66
C PRO A 144 -7.70 2.83 -20.09
N THR A 145 -7.39 4.13 -20.24
CA THR A 145 -7.33 4.76 -21.57
C THR A 145 -6.23 4.16 -22.47
N LEU A 146 -5.23 3.52 -21.90
CA LEU A 146 -4.16 2.87 -22.67
C LEU A 146 -4.63 1.64 -23.42
N GLU A 147 -5.72 0.98 -22.98
CA GLU A 147 -6.32 -0.15 -23.70
C GLU A 147 -6.88 0.29 -25.06
N GLU A 148 -7.46 1.50 -25.14
CA GLU A 148 -7.96 2.08 -26.38
C GLU A 148 -6.82 2.36 -27.39
N GLU A 149 -5.61 2.58 -26.88
CA GLU A 149 -4.41 2.75 -27.67
C GLU A 149 -3.69 1.42 -28.00
N GLY A 150 -4.26 0.29 -27.61
CA GLY A 150 -3.66 -1.04 -27.78
C GLY A 150 -2.41 -1.26 -26.89
N LYS A 151 -2.29 -0.51 -25.79
CA LYS A 151 -1.19 -0.60 -24.83
C LYS A 151 -1.64 -1.27 -23.56
N ASN A 152 -0.69 -1.88 -22.83
CA ASN A 152 -0.98 -2.41 -21.51
C ASN A 152 -1.37 -1.28 -20.53
N PRO A 153 -2.57 -1.35 -19.92
CA PRO A 153 -3.02 -0.34 -18.97
C PRO A 153 -2.21 -0.35 -17.67
N PHE A 154 -1.59 -1.48 -17.31
CA PHE A 154 -0.81 -1.61 -16.08
C PHE A 154 0.66 -1.26 -16.30
N GLN A 155 1.16 -0.31 -15.51
CA GLN A 155 2.55 0.15 -15.53
C GLN A 155 3.18 -0.02 -14.15
N LEU A 156 4.16 -0.91 -14.03
CA LEU A 156 4.95 -1.07 -12.82
C LEU A 156 6.04 0.01 -12.78
N ASP A 157 5.88 0.98 -11.87
CA ASP A 157 6.81 2.10 -11.72
C ASP A 157 7.96 1.79 -10.73
N SER A 158 7.82 0.75 -9.91
CA SER A 158 8.89 0.26 -9.04
C SER A 158 9.99 -0.42 -9.83
N LYS A 159 11.23 -0.12 -9.44
CA LYS A 159 12.39 -0.93 -9.85
C LYS A 159 12.36 -2.29 -9.14
N GLU A 160 13.23 -3.20 -9.58
CA GLU A 160 13.42 -4.47 -8.88
C GLU A 160 13.87 -4.24 -7.44
N PRO A 161 13.16 -4.83 -6.44
CA PRO A 161 13.43 -4.58 -5.04
C PRO A 161 14.72 -5.25 -4.54
N ASP A 162 15.39 -4.58 -3.63
CA ASP A 162 16.50 -5.16 -2.86
C ASP A 162 15.99 -5.79 -1.55
N TYR A 163 15.58 -7.04 -1.63
CA TYR A 163 15.04 -7.78 -0.48
C TYR A 163 16.04 -8.01 0.66
N SER A 164 17.35 -7.78 0.45
CA SER A 164 18.34 -7.87 1.53
C SER A 164 18.11 -6.79 2.60
N LYS A 165 17.49 -5.66 2.21
CA LYS A 165 17.15 -4.54 3.09
C LYS A 165 15.79 -4.70 3.81
N PHE A 166 15.03 -5.75 3.47
CA PHE A 166 13.65 -5.91 3.98
C PHE A 166 13.60 -6.03 5.51
N ARG A 167 14.53 -6.82 6.07
CA ARG A 167 14.65 -6.99 7.52
C ARG A 167 14.95 -5.68 8.23
N ASP A 168 15.89 -4.90 7.72
CA ASP A 168 16.29 -3.62 8.31
C ASP A 168 15.13 -2.63 8.30
N TYR A 169 14.34 -2.62 7.23
CA TYR A 169 13.12 -1.84 7.15
C TYR A 169 12.15 -2.21 8.30
N LEU A 170 11.81 -3.50 8.46
CA LEU A 170 10.93 -3.95 9.54
C LEU A 170 11.46 -3.57 10.92
N MET A 171 12.76 -3.71 11.15
CA MET A 171 13.40 -3.38 12.43
C MET A 171 13.47 -1.87 12.70
N GLY A 172 13.24 -1.04 11.69
CA GLY A 172 13.11 0.41 11.79
C GLY A 172 11.81 0.88 12.46
N GLU A 173 10.80 0.01 12.56
CA GLU A 173 9.48 0.33 13.09
C GLU A 173 9.13 -0.46 14.36
N VAL A 174 8.62 0.22 15.38
CA VAL A 174 8.26 -0.42 16.66
C VAL A 174 7.15 -1.45 16.49
N ARG A 175 6.20 -1.23 15.57
CA ARG A 175 5.09 -2.18 15.32
C ARG A 175 5.57 -3.58 14.92
N PHE A 176 6.78 -3.73 14.37
CA PHE A 176 7.41 -5.02 14.10
C PHE A 176 8.41 -5.41 15.18
N ASN A 177 9.28 -4.48 15.56
CA ASN A 177 10.35 -4.74 16.52
C ASN A 177 9.84 -5.16 17.90
N SER A 178 8.69 -4.64 18.34
CA SER A 178 8.06 -5.04 19.61
C SER A 178 7.66 -6.52 19.62
N LEU A 179 7.19 -7.05 18.48
CA LEU A 179 6.85 -8.46 18.37
C LEU A 179 8.09 -9.35 18.53
N LEU A 180 9.22 -8.96 17.95
CA LEU A 180 10.49 -9.69 18.09
C LEU A 180 10.93 -9.79 19.57
N LYS A 181 10.68 -8.74 20.36
CA LYS A 181 10.99 -8.75 21.78
C LYS A 181 10.02 -9.60 22.61
N ALA A 182 8.74 -9.57 22.26
CA ALA A 182 7.68 -10.26 23.02
C ALA A 182 7.58 -11.75 22.69
N ALA A 183 7.76 -12.14 21.42
CA ALA A 183 7.61 -13.49 20.91
C ALA A 183 8.57 -13.76 19.74
N PRO A 184 9.88 -13.99 20.00
CA PRO A 184 10.91 -14.07 18.96
C PRO A 184 10.62 -15.10 17.87
N GLU A 185 10.26 -16.33 18.27
CA GLU A 185 10.01 -17.43 17.31
C GLU A 185 8.83 -17.15 16.39
N GLU A 186 7.75 -16.60 16.94
CA GLU A 186 6.57 -16.25 16.16
C GLU A 186 6.85 -15.03 15.25
N ALA A 187 7.63 -14.06 15.76
CA ALA A 187 8.05 -12.90 14.98
C ALA A 187 8.83 -13.32 13.73
N GLU A 188 9.78 -14.24 13.85
CA GLU A 188 10.57 -14.71 12.70
C GLU A 188 9.68 -15.38 11.63
N LYS A 189 8.70 -16.19 12.04
CA LYS A 189 7.74 -16.81 11.12
C LYS A 189 6.90 -15.76 10.38
N LEU A 190 6.40 -14.77 11.12
CA LEU A 190 5.56 -13.72 10.55
C LEU A 190 6.36 -12.77 9.66
N PHE A 191 7.62 -12.44 10.00
CA PHE A 191 8.47 -11.60 9.14
C PHE A 191 8.87 -12.31 7.86
N ALA A 192 9.19 -13.60 7.91
CA ALA A 192 9.42 -14.41 6.72
C ALA A 192 8.17 -14.43 5.82
N LYS A 193 6.97 -14.56 6.42
CA LYS A 193 5.71 -14.50 5.70
C LYS A 193 5.48 -13.11 5.08
N THR A 194 5.75 -12.03 5.80
CA THR A 194 5.62 -10.66 5.30
C THR A 194 6.49 -10.42 4.08
N GLN A 195 7.74 -10.87 4.12
CA GLN A 195 8.65 -10.77 2.97
C GLN A 195 8.19 -11.65 1.79
N SER A 196 7.72 -12.86 2.07
CA SER A 196 7.15 -13.75 1.04
C SER A 196 5.91 -13.12 0.39
N ASP A 197 5.02 -12.52 1.18
CA ASP A 197 3.83 -11.82 0.67
C ASP A 197 4.20 -10.61 -0.18
N ALA A 198 5.26 -9.87 0.18
CA ALA A 198 5.79 -8.75 -0.59
C ALA A 198 6.35 -9.18 -1.95
N LYS A 199 7.15 -10.27 -1.96
CA LYS A 199 7.66 -10.89 -3.20
C LYS A 199 6.52 -11.35 -4.10
N TRP A 200 5.54 -12.04 -3.53
CA TRP A 200 4.38 -12.53 -4.29
C TRP A 200 3.60 -11.38 -4.95
N ARG A 201 3.40 -10.25 -4.24
CA ARG A 201 2.75 -9.05 -4.82
C ARG A 201 3.58 -8.48 -5.97
N TYR A 202 4.88 -8.26 -5.74
CA TYR A 202 5.77 -7.71 -6.78
C TYR A 202 5.77 -8.56 -8.05
N GLU A 203 5.92 -9.87 -7.92
CA GLU A 203 5.87 -10.81 -9.05
C GLU A 203 4.50 -10.81 -9.74
N GLY A 204 3.42 -10.64 -8.98
CA GLY A 204 2.08 -10.47 -9.53
C GLY A 204 1.94 -9.20 -10.37
N TYR A 205 2.48 -8.09 -9.90
CA TYR A 205 2.47 -6.81 -10.63
C TYR A 205 3.42 -6.85 -11.84
N LYS A 206 4.58 -7.50 -11.71
CA LYS A 206 5.51 -7.70 -12.83
C LYS A 206 4.85 -8.46 -13.99
N ARG A 207 4.19 -9.58 -13.69
CA ARG A 207 3.43 -10.32 -14.72
C ARG A 207 2.33 -9.47 -15.38
N ARG A 208 1.63 -8.63 -14.61
CA ARG A 208 0.62 -7.71 -15.19
C ARG A 208 1.25 -6.68 -16.14
N ALA A 209 2.44 -6.21 -15.84
CA ALA A 209 3.15 -5.23 -16.68
C ALA A 209 3.72 -5.86 -17.98
N GLU A 210 3.86 -7.18 -18.03
CA GLU A 210 4.39 -7.94 -19.17
C GLU A 210 3.27 -8.51 -20.09
N MET A 211 1.99 -8.36 -19.70
CA MET A 211 0.83 -8.79 -20.51
C MET A 211 0.54 -7.80 -21.65
#